data_de859ae7f00c4da8897dde47692f2ab7
#
_entry.id   de859ae7f00c4da8897dde47692f2ab7
#
_cell.length_a   1.000
_cell.length_b   1.000
_cell.length_c   1.000
_cell.angle_alpha   90.00
_cell.angle_beta   90.00
_cell.angle_gamma   90.00
#
_symmetry.space_group_name_H-M   'P 1'
#
loop_
_entity.id
_entity.type
_entity.pdbx_description
1 polymer ?
#
loop_
_entity_poly.entity_id
_entity_poly.type
_entity_poly.pdbx_seq_one_letter_code
_entity_poly.pdbx_strand_id
1 'polypeptide(L)'
;NLGIGEIELINGIPIAEKTTIYLDSPMVVISGWILDEEKKQLDSTFLLVDNKPFIKFDDFQPRKNILENFDNNIDLYSGWEIFFMSGYLENDCQSISIAGFKDNKNIILNQEIELCKNNMD
;
A
#
# COMPACT_ATOMS: atom_id res chain seq x y z
N ASN A 1 -5.71 10.63 11.15
CA ASN A 1 -4.84 9.78 12.00
C ASN A 1 -3.82 9.05 11.13
N LEU A 2 -2.57 9.06 11.55
CA LEU A 2 -1.51 8.36 10.83
C LEU A 2 -1.48 6.90 11.24
N GLY A 3 -1.39 6.02 10.25
CA GLY A 3 -1.08 4.62 10.46
C GLY A 3 0.42 4.40 10.50
N ILE A 4 0.82 3.21 10.88
CA ILE A 4 2.20 2.75 10.76
C ILE A 4 2.25 1.68 9.67
N GLY A 5 3.29 1.71 8.87
CA GLY A 5 3.44 0.79 7.75
C GLY A 5 4.10 1.45 6.57
N GLU A 6 4.17 0.70 5.48
CA GLU A 6 4.76 1.20 4.24
C GLU A 6 4.35 0.35 3.05
N ILE A 7 4.41 0.95 1.87
CA ILE A 7 4.45 0.23 0.61
C ILE A 7 5.90 -0.25 0.46
N GLU A 8 6.10 -1.56 0.39
CA GLU A 8 7.45 -2.14 0.37
C GLU A 8 7.94 -2.48 -1.02
N LEU A 9 7.06 -3.08 -1.83
CA LEU A 9 7.43 -3.58 -3.16
C LEU A 9 6.40 -3.17 -4.20
N ILE A 10 6.88 -2.81 -5.38
CA ILE A 10 6.04 -2.67 -6.57
C ILE A 10 6.71 -3.49 -7.68
N ASN A 11 6.01 -4.50 -8.16
CA ASN A 11 6.52 -5.46 -9.15
C ASN A 11 7.88 -6.06 -8.72
N GLY A 12 8.00 -6.39 -7.43
CA GLY A 12 9.21 -6.96 -6.89
C GLY A 12 10.34 -5.97 -6.64
N ILE A 13 10.16 -4.70 -6.96
CA ILE A 13 11.19 -3.67 -6.78
C ILE A 13 10.99 -3.02 -5.42
N PRO A 14 12.02 -3.05 -4.54
CA PRO A 14 11.96 -2.35 -3.26
C PRO A 14 11.77 -0.86 -3.48
N ILE A 15 10.81 -0.27 -2.76
CA ILE A 15 10.49 1.15 -2.90
C ILE A 15 11.48 2.00 -2.12
N ALA A 16 11.71 1.64 -0.85
CA ALA A 16 12.60 2.39 0.04
C ALA A 16 12.26 3.89 0.02
N GLU A 17 13.19 4.71 -0.45
CA GLU A 17 13.00 6.15 -0.53
C GLU A 17 12.61 6.65 -1.93
N LYS A 18 12.27 5.74 -2.83
CA LYS A 18 11.85 6.14 -4.18
C LYS A 18 10.51 6.87 -4.12
N THR A 19 10.39 7.90 -4.95
CA THR A 19 9.15 8.68 -5.06
C THR A 19 8.43 8.44 -6.38
N THR A 20 9.13 7.91 -7.38
CA THR A 20 8.56 7.62 -8.70
C THR A 20 9.00 6.24 -9.15
N ILE A 21 8.04 5.45 -9.62
CA ILE A 21 8.26 4.11 -10.16
C ILE A 21 7.75 4.08 -11.59
N TYR A 22 8.62 3.66 -12.50
CA TYR A 22 8.26 3.47 -13.91
C TYR A 22 7.90 2.01 -14.13
N LEU A 23 6.65 1.77 -14.53
CA LEU A 23 6.15 0.42 -14.75
C LEU A 23 6.70 -0.16 -16.03
N ASP A 24 7.21 -1.39 -15.97
CA ASP A 24 7.75 -2.12 -17.12
C ASP A 24 6.87 -3.30 -17.52
N SER A 25 5.70 -3.42 -16.91
CA SER A 25 4.76 -4.50 -17.15
C SER A 25 3.34 -3.96 -17.11
N PRO A 26 2.41 -4.53 -17.89
CA PRO A 26 1.01 -4.15 -17.78
C PRO A 26 0.39 -4.58 -16.47
N MET A 27 0.96 -5.54 -15.75
CA MET A 27 0.48 -5.92 -14.42
C MET A 27 1.24 -5.17 -13.34
N VAL A 28 0.48 -4.65 -12.37
CA VAL A 28 1.05 -3.95 -11.22
C VAL A 28 0.74 -4.78 -9.99
N VAL A 29 1.78 -5.17 -9.26
CA VAL A 29 1.66 -5.89 -7.98
C VAL A 29 2.29 -5.02 -6.91
N ILE A 30 1.50 -4.67 -5.90
CA ILE A 30 1.95 -3.79 -4.81
C ILE A 30 1.78 -4.53 -3.50
N SER A 31 2.79 -4.50 -2.65
CA SER A 31 2.72 -5.13 -1.34
C SER A 31 3.36 -4.26 -0.27
N GLY A 32 2.94 -4.51 0.95
CA GLY A 32 3.43 -3.78 2.11
C GLY A 32 2.76 -4.25 3.39
N TRP A 33 2.73 -3.38 4.38
CA TRP A 33 2.03 -3.64 5.63
C TRP A 33 1.44 -2.35 6.18
N ILE A 34 0.41 -2.47 7.02
CA ILE A 34 -0.26 -1.33 7.64
C ILE A 34 -0.96 -1.75 8.94
N LEU A 35 -0.88 -0.90 9.93
CA LEU A 35 -1.62 -0.98 11.19
C LEU A 35 -2.05 0.44 11.57
N ASP A 36 -2.96 0.55 12.53
CA ASP A 36 -3.29 1.87 13.08
C ASP A 36 -2.18 2.37 14.02
N GLU A 37 -2.35 3.56 14.58
CA GLU A 37 -1.35 4.15 15.48
C GLU A 37 -1.21 3.39 16.79
N GLU A 38 -2.21 2.58 17.16
CA GLU A 38 -2.17 1.70 18.33
C GLU A 38 -1.64 0.31 17.99
N LYS A 39 -1.12 0.14 16.77
CA LYS A 39 -0.54 -1.12 16.27
C LYS A 39 -1.55 -2.24 16.15
N LYS A 40 -2.79 -1.89 15.79
CA LYS A 40 -3.89 -2.82 15.61
C LYS A 40 -4.26 -2.95 14.13
N GLN A 41 -4.79 -4.13 13.78
CA GLN A 41 -5.26 -4.41 12.43
C GLN A 41 -6.41 -3.48 12.04
N LEU A 42 -6.37 -2.99 10.81
CA LEU A 42 -7.43 -2.15 10.27
C LEU A 42 -8.68 -2.95 9.93
N ASP A 43 -9.84 -2.30 9.92
CA ASP A 43 -11.09 -2.93 9.52
C ASP A 43 -11.17 -3.09 8.00
N SER A 44 -10.68 -2.09 7.27
CA SER A 44 -10.60 -2.11 5.81
C SER A 44 -9.49 -1.20 5.34
N THR A 45 -9.03 -1.42 4.10
CA THR A 45 -7.92 -0.68 3.53
C THR A 45 -8.23 -0.38 2.07
N PHE A 46 -7.69 0.75 1.59
CA PHE A 46 -7.89 1.21 0.22
C PHE A 46 -6.55 1.59 -0.40
N LEU A 47 -6.37 1.18 -1.64
CA LEU A 47 -5.40 1.85 -2.51
C LEU A 47 -6.08 3.08 -3.07
N LEU A 48 -5.48 4.24 -2.85
CA LEU A 48 -5.94 5.49 -3.44
C LEU A 48 -5.08 5.81 -4.67
N VAL A 49 -5.75 6.25 -5.72
CA VAL A 49 -5.09 6.76 -6.92
C VAL A 49 -5.53 8.21 -7.07
N ASP A 50 -4.58 9.14 -7.05
CA ASP A 50 -4.84 10.59 -7.03
C ASP A 50 -5.86 10.95 -5.93
N ASN A 51 -5.67 10.37 -4.74
CA ASN A 51 -6.47 10.58 -3.54
C ASN A 51 -7.92 10.09 -3.64
N LYS A 52 -8.22 9.20 -4.59
CA LYS A 52 -9.54 8.61 -4.73
C LYS A 52 -9.47 7.11 -4.54
N PRO A 53 -10.43 6.49 -3.86
CA PRO A 53 -10.45 5.04 -3.70
C PRO A 53 -10.44 4.33 -5.06
N PHE A 54 -9.52 3.41 -5.22
CA PHE A 54 -9.34 2.66 -6.46
C PHE A 54 -9.59 1.17 -6.23
N ILE A 55 -8.98 0.59 -5.18
CA ILE A 55 -9.17 -0.80 -4.78
C ILE A 55 -9.39 -0.84 -3.26
N LYS A 56 -10.43 -1.55 -2.83
CA LYS A 56 -10.65 -1.87 -1.42
C LYS A 56 -10.14 -3.28 -1.16
N PHE A 57 -9.42 -3.46 -0.05
CA PHE A 57 -8.95 -4.78 0.36
C PHE A 57 -8.95 -4.88 1.89
N ASP A 58 -9.23 -6.10 2.39
CA ASP A 58 -9.27 -6.39 3.82
C ASP A 58 -8.67 -7.76 4.14
N ASP A 59 -8.01 -8.38 3.17
CA ASP A 59 -7.36 -9.68 3.31
C ASP A 59 -5.91 -9.48 3.74
N PHE A 60 -5.69 -9.46 5.06
CA PHE A 60 -4.37 -9.22 5.62
C PHE A 60 -3.59 -10.51 5.79
N GLN A 61 -2.29 -10.43 5.48
CA GLN A 61 -1.34 -11.53 5.58
C GLN A 61 -0.52 -11.40 6.86
N PRO A 62 -0.09 -12.53 7.45
CA PRO A 62 0.77 -12.46 8.63
C PRO A 62 2.16 -11.93 8.27
N ARG A 63 2.68 -11.04 9.09
CA ARG A 63 4.01 -10.45 8.91
C ARG A 63 4.84 -10.68 10.17
N LYS A 64 5.39 -11.88 10.28
CA LYS A 64 6.15 -12.30 11.43
C LYS A 64 7.40 -11.44 11.67
N ASN A 65 8.06 -11.03 10.59
CA ASN A 65 9.24 -10.17 10.69
C ASN A 65 8.90 -8.78 11.25
N ILE A 66 7.74 -8.24 10.89
CA ILE A 66 7.28 -6.96 11.43
C ILE A 66 6.93 -7.12 12.91
N LEU A 67 6.22 -8.20 13.25
CA LEU A 67 5.88 -8.50 14.64
C LEU A 67 7.15 -8.55 15.52
N GLU A 68 8.18 -9.22 15.07
CA GLU A 68 9.45 -9.35 15.80
C GLU A 68 10.15 -8.00 15.96
N ASN A 69 10.09 -7.13 14.97
CA ASN A 69 10.70 -5.80 15.04
C ASN A 69 10.05 -4.90 16.08
N PHE A 70 8.84 -5.21 16.53
CA PHE A 70 8.12 -4.46 17.56
C PHE A 70 7.98 -5.27 18.86
N ASP A 71 8.91 -6.18 19.12
CA ASP A 71 8.95 -7.01 20.32
C ASP A 71 7.64 -7.78 20.56
N ASN A 72 7.02 -8.25 19.48
CA ASN A 72 5.73 -8.95 19.48
C ASN A 72 4.57 -8.12 20.06
N ASN A 73 4.69 -6.81 20.03
CA ASN A 73 3.70 -5.89 20.60
C ASN A 73 2.81 -5.23 19.54
N ILE A 74 2.51 -5.96 18.47
CA ILE A 74 1.62 -5.49 17.40
C ILE A 74 0.77 -6.66 16.91
N ASP A 75 -0.25 -6.36 16.11
CA ASP A 75 -1.02 -7.43 15.46
C ASP A 75 -0.18 -8.09 14.36
N LEU A 76 -0.27 -9.41 14.28
CA LEU A 76 0.47 -10.22 13.32
C LEU A 76 -0.01 -9.98 11.88
N TYR A 77 -1.33 -9.86 11.68
CA TYR A 77 -1.95 -9.77 10.36
C TYR A 77 -1.95 -8.32 9.90
N SER A 78 -0.83 -7.87 9.39
CA SER A 78 -0.62 -6.48 8.95
C SER A 78 -0.23 -6.37 7.48
N GLY A 79 0.18 -7.47 6.86
CA GLY A 79 0.63 -7.49 5.48
C GLY A 79 -0.51 -7.46 4.48
N TRP A 80 -0.25 -6.90 3.32
CA TRP A 80 -1.21 -6.86 2.22
C TRP A 80 -0.48 -6.96 0.88
N GLU A 81 -1.21 -7.50 -0.09
CA GLU A 81 -0.76 -7.55 -1.49
C GLU A 81 -1.97 -7.34 -2.38
N ILE A 82 -1.83 -6.47 -3.33
CA ILE A 82 -2.88 -6.18 -4.32
C ILE A 82 -2.27 -6.19 -5.71
N PHE A 83 -3.11 -6.45 -6.70
CA PHE A 83 -2.68 -6.37 -8.08
C PHE A 83 -3.79 -5.80 -8.97
N PHE A 84 -3.37 -5.14 -10.03
CA PHE A 84 -4.29 -4.62 -11.03
C PHE A 84 -3.53 -4.43 -12.34
N MET A 85 -4.27 -4.22 -13.43
CA MET A 85 -3.67 -3.93 -14.72
C MET A 85 -3.45 -2.42 -14.87
N SER A 86 -2.28 -2.04 -15.34
CA SER A 86 -1.94 -0.61 -15.48
C SER A 86 -2.89 0.13 -16.43
N GLY A 87 -3.55 -0.59 -17.33
CA GLY A 87 -4.56 -0.01 -18.21
C GLY A 87 -5.75 0.62 -17.48
N TYR A 88 -5.99 0.27 -16.23
CA TYR A 88 -7.03 0.92 -15.42
C TYR A 88 -6.63 2.29 -14.88
N LEU A 89 -5.35 2.64 -14.97
CA LEU A 89 -4.89 3.98 -14.63
C LEU A 89 -5.24 4.91 -15.79
N GLU A 90 -5.86 6.05 -15.47
CA GLU A 90 -6.36 6.96 -16.49
C GLU A 90 -5.25 7.77 -17.17
N ASN A 91 -4.23 8.12 -16.41
CA ASN A 91 -3.14 8.99 -16.88
C ASN A 91 -1.82 8.25 -16.90
N ASP A 92 -0.85 8.80 -17.63
CA ASP A 92 0.47 8.21 -17.74
C ASP A 92 1.19 8.12 -16.38
N CYS A 93 1.04 9.14 -15.54
CA CYS A 93 1.57 9.15 -14.18
C CYS A 93 0.45 9.50 -13.20
N GLN A 94 0.34 8.72 -12.13
CA GLN A 94 -0.64 8.98 -11.08
C GLN A 94 -0.06 8.65 -9.72
N SER A 95 -0.48 9.41 -8.73
CA SER A 95 -0.07 9.23 -7.35
C SER A 95 -0.83 8.08 -6.72
N ILE A 96 -0.13 7.23 -5.96
CA ILE A 96 -0.76 6.19 -5.15
C ILE A 96 -0.42 6.38 -3.69
N SER A 97 -1.36 6.02 -2.84
CA SER A 97 -1.21 6.03 -1.39
C SER A 97 -2.13 4.98 -0.78
N ILE A 98 -1.93 4.71 0.52
CA ILE A 98 -2.72 3.72 1.25
C ILE A 98 -3.46 4.43 2.38
N ALA A 99 -4.75 4.12 2.50
CA ALA A 99 -5.59 4.61 3.57
C ALA A 99 -6.51 3.50 4.04
N GLY A 100 -7.13 3.67 5.21
CA GLY A 100 -8.05 2.67 5.72
C GLY A 100 -8.93 3.21 6.82
N PHE A 101 -9.69 2.31 7.42
CA PHE A 101 -10.59 2.62 8.53
C PHE A 101 -10.32 1.69 9.70
N LYS A 102 -10.41 2.27 10.90
CA LYS A 102 -10.40 1.54 12.15
C LYS A 102 -11.29 2.28 13.14
N ASP A 103 -12.33 1.62 13.66
CA ASP A 103 -13.25 2.18 14.65
C ASP A 103 -13.81 3.57 14.22
N ASN A 104 -14.26 3.66 12.95
CA ASN A 104 -14.80 4.88 12.34
C ASN A 104 -13.78 6.02 12.18
N LYS A 105 -12.49 5.72 12.28
CA LYS A 105 -11.42 6.68 12.04
C LYS A 105 -10.75 6.41 10.73
N ASN A 106 -10.42 7.48 10.01
CA ASN A 106 -9.59 7.39 8.81
C ASN A 106 -8.13 7.24 9.23
N ILE A 107 -7.48 6.23 8.67
CA ILE A 107 -6.05 5.96 8.90
C ILE A 107 -5.33 6.17 7.58
N ILE A 108 -4.23 6.91 7.60
CA ILE A 108 -3.49 7.26 6.39
C ILE A 108 -2.02 6.90 6.60
N LEU A 109 -1.41 6.22 5.62
CA LEU A 109 0.04 6.08 5.59
C LEU A 109 0.65 7.36 5.05
N ASN A 110 1.67 7.87 5.73
CA ASN A 110 2.40 9.07 5.29
C ASN A 110 3.43 8.68 4.23
N GLN A 111 2.95 8.17 3.10
CA GLN A 111 3.78 7.75 1.99
C GLN A 111 2.99 7.91 0.70
N GLU A 112 3.60 8.56 -0.27
CA GLU A 112 2.98 8.79 -1.56
C GLU A 112 4.00 8.51 -2.65
N ILE A 113 3.59 7.71 -3.64
CA ILE A 113 4.47 7.26 -4.72
C ILE A 113 3.79 7.57 -6.04
N GLU A 114 4.53 8.09 -6.99
CA GLU A 114 4.05 8.29 -8.34
C GLU A 114 4.32 7.04 -9.17
N LEU A 115 3.26 6.47 -9.75
CA LEU A 115 3.36 5.38 -10.72
C LEU A 115 3.24 5.96 -12.12
N CYS A 116 4.22 5.67 -12.97
CA CYS A 116 4.21 6.11 -14.35
C CYS A 116 4.19 4.89 -15.27
N LYS A 117 3.25 4.90 -16.20
CA LYS A 117 3.21 3.87 -17.23
C LYS A 117 4.42 4.03 -18.14
N ASN A 118 5.05 2.93 -18.48
CA ASN A 118 6.08 2.96 -19.48
C ASN A 118 5.39 2.92 -20.84
N ASN A 119 5.63 3.96 -21.66
CA ASN A 119 5.09 4.01 -23.03
C ASN A 119 5.85 3.05 -23.90
N MET A 120 5.57 1.76 -23.72
CA MET A 120 6.08 0.71 -24.57
C MET A 120 5.06 0.43 -25.66
N ASP A 121 5.04 1.26 -26.63
CA ASP A 121 4.23 1.03 -27.83
C ASP A 121 5.03 0.27 -28.85
#